data_3c06be04459d8bd80e281b79e6bb239b
#
_entry.id   3c06be04459d8bd80e281b79e6bb239b
#
_cell.length_a   1.000
_cell.length_b   1.000
_cell.length_c   1.000
_cell.angle_alpha   90.00
_cell.angle_beta   90.00
_cell.angle_gamma   90.00
#
_symmetry.space_group_name_H-M   'P 1'
#
loop_
_entity.id
_entity.type
_entity.pdbx_description
1 polymer ?
#
loop_
_entity_poly.entity_id
_entity_poly.type
_entity_poly.pdbx_seq_one_letter_code
_entity_poly.pdbx_strand_id
1 'polypeptide(L)'
;MAAAIPTQLNSLIDFAARAYRRPLQEKEKSELRQLYSTLRTKGVAHDNAFRGVLSRVLVAPAFLFRIEHAPPGDKPGDISGWELATRLSYFLWSTGPDDELRRLAAAGQLRDPKVLAAQTKRMIADDRIRALAIEFGTQWLHVRGFDELKEKN
;
A
#
# COMPACT_ATOMS: atom_id res chain seq x y z
N MET A 1 6.80 29.03 -20.09
CA MET A 1 7.18 29.03 -18.66
C MET A 1 6.56 27.77 -18.04
N ALA A 2 7.37 26.82 -17.59
CA ALA A 2 6.87 25.68 -16.82
C ALA A 2 6.29 26.23 -15.49
N ALA A 3 4.99 26.05 -15.27
CA ALA A 3 4.38 26.40 -14.00
C ALA A 3 5.05 25.61 -12.89
N ALA A 4 5.46 26.28 -11.80
CA ALA A 4 6.02 25.61 -10.62
C ALA A 4 5.06 24.50 -10.18
N ILE A 5 5.60 23.31 -9.98
CA ILE A 5 4.81 22.16 -9.48
C ILE A 5 4.39 22.51 -8.05
N PRO A 6 3.10 22.57 -7.74
CA PRO A 6 2.65 22.92 -6.40
C PRO A 6 3.18 21.92 -5.35
N THR A 7 3.50 22.42 -4.17
CA THR A 7 3.92 21.59 -3.03
C THR A 7 2.93 20.47 -2.74
N GLN A 8 1.61 20.75 -2.89
CA GLN A 8 0.55 19.75 -2.73
C GLN A 8 0.68 18.56 -3.69
N LEU A 9 1.18 18.78 -4.91
CA LEU A 9 1.39 17.68 -5.86
C LEU A 9 2.52 16.76 -5.41
N ASN A 10 3.58 17.30 -4.82
CA ASN A 10 4.64 16.47 -4.24
C ASN A 10 4.10 15.66 -3.05
N SER A 11 3.30 16.27 -2.17
CA SER A 11 2.64 15.54 -1.08
C SER A 11 1.71 14.42 -1.60
N LEU A 12 1.04 14.64 -2.73
CA LEU A 12 0.22 13.60 -3.37
C LEU A 12 1.06 12.46 -3.95
N ILE A 13 2.25 12.77 -4.49
CA ILE A 13 3.20 11.75 -4.98
C ILE A 13 3.74 10.93 -3.81
N ASP A 14 4.04 11.55 -2.68
CA ASP A 14 4.44 10.86 -1.45
C ASP A 14 3.30 9.99 -0.89
N PHE A 15 2.08 10.50 -0.92
CA PHE A 15 0.89 9.71 -0.60
C PHE A 15 0.76 8.50 -1.53
N ALA A 16 0.96 8.66 -2.84
CA ALA A 16 0.88 7.56 -3.80
C ALA A 16 1.93 6.47 -3.51
N ALA A 17 3.14 6.83 -3.07
CA ALA A 17 4.15 5.86 -2.64
C ALA A 17 3.70 5.06 -1.41
N ARG A 18 3.00 5.71 -0.46
CA ARG A 18 2.39 5.01 0.68
C ARG A 18 1.23 4.12 0.25
N ALA A 19 0.36 4.62 -0.61
CA ALA A 19 -0.80 3.90 -1.13
C ALA A 19 -0.40 2.66 -1.94
N TYR A 20 0.70 2.74 -2.72
CA TYR A 20 1.25 1.60 -3.48
C TYR A 20 2.18 0.72 -2.62
N ARG A 21 2.40 1.10 -1.35
CA ARG A 21 3.22 0.33 -0.39
C ARG A 21 4.67 0.11 -0.80
N ARG A 22 5.16 0.90 -1.76
CA ARG A 22 6.53 0.88 -2.27
C ARG A 22 6.90 2.26 -2.83
N PRO A 23 8.19 2.55 -3.04
CA PRO A 23 8.60 3.73 -3.79
C PRO A 23 7.98 3.74 -5.19
N LEU A 24 7.56 4.92 -5.66
CA LEU A 24 7.15 5.08 -7.03
C LEU A 24 8.37 5.03 -7.96
N GLN A 25 8.21 4.39 -9.10
CA GLN A 25 9.17 4.48 -10.20
C GLN A 25 9.17 5.91 -10.77
N GLU A 26 10.28 6.35 -11.35
CA GLU A 26 10.38 7.69 -11.93
C GLU A 26 9.35 7.91 -13.05
N LYS A 27 9.04 6.86 -13.80
CA LYS A 27 7.97 6.87 -14.80
C LYS A 27 6.61 7.19 -14.16
N GLU A 28 6.28 6.52 -13.06
CA GLU A 28 5.00 6.74 -12.35
C GLU A 28 4.91 8.19 -11.82
N LYS A 29 5.99 8.71 -11.24
CA LYS A 29 6.06 10.10 -10.76
C LYS A 29 5.87 11.09 -11.91
N SER A 30 6.53 10.84 -13.04
CA SER A 30 6.43 11.70 -14.23
C SER A 30 5.03 11.68 -14.84
N GLU A 31 4.39 10.52 -14.92
CA GLU A 31 3.01 10.38 -15.41
C GLU A 31 2.01 11.15 -14.54
N LEU A 32 2.13 11.08 -13.21
CA LEU A 32 1.27 11.85 -12.31
C LEU A 32 1.47 13.37 -12.47
N ARG A 33 2.73 13.82 -12.59
CA ARG A 33 3.05 15.24 -12.84
C ARG A 33 2.52 15.69 -14.20
N GLN A 34 2.67 14.86 -15.22
CA GLN A 34 2.21 15.14 -16.57
C GLN A 34 0.67 15.23 -16.63
N LEU A 35 -0.02 14.32 -15.97
CA LEU A 35 -1.49 14.36 -15.86
C LEU A 35 -1.95 15.69 -15.25
N TYR A 36 -1.37 16.10 -14.12
CA TYR A 36 -1.67 17.39 -13.50
C TYR A 36 -1.42 18.55 -14.47
N SER A 37 -0.25 18.60 -15.08
CA SER A 37 0.15 19.65 -16.02
C SER A 37 -0.80 19.73 -17.21
N THR A 38 -1.17 18.59 -17.79
CA THR A 38 -2.12 18.51 -18.92
C THR A 38 -3.49 19.04 -18.53
N LEU A 39 -4.01 18.69 -17.37
CA LEU A 39 -5.29 19.21 -16.87
C LEU A 39 -5.23 20.73 -16.67
N ARG A 40 -4.15 21.24 -16.10
CA ARG A 40 -3.93 22.70 -15.91
C ARG A 40 -3.85 23.45 -17.23
N THR A 41 -3.15 22.90 -18.21
CA THR A 41 -3.06 23.49 -19.58
C THR A 41 -4.40 23.53 -20.29
N LYS A 42 -5.28 22.57 -20.00
CA LYS A 42 -6.67 22.57 -20.51
C LYS A 42 -7.62 23.51 -19.74
N GLY A 43 -7.11 24.34 -18.83
CA GLY A 43 -7.90 25.30 -18.07
C GLY A 43 -8.63 24.72 -16.86
N VAL A 44 -8.38 23.45 -16.50
CA VAL A 44 -9.00 22.85 -15.32
C VAL A 44 -8.46 23.54 -14.05
N ALA A 45 -9.34 23.94 -13.15
CA ALA A 45 -8.95 24.56 -11.88
C ALA A 45 -8.02 23.65 -11.07
N HIS A 46 -7.16 24.25 -10.22
CA HIS A 46 -6.17 23.51 -9.42
C HIS A 46 -6.78 22.34 -8.65
N ASP A 47 -7.84 22.57 -7.91
CA ASP A 47 -8.48 21.55 -7.06
C ASP A 47 -9.02 20.37 -7.88
N ASN A 48 -9.61 20.63 -9.02
CA ASN A 48 -10.11 19.59 -9.91
C ASN A 48 -8.97 18.82 -10.59
N ALA A 49 -7.90 19.50 -10.98
CA ALA A 49 -6.70 18.82 -11.50
C ALA A 49 -6.05 17.94 -10.43
N PHE A 50 -5.95 18.43 -9.19
CA PHE A 50 -5.45 17.65 -8.05
C PHE A 50 -6.33 16.42 -7.76
N ARG A 51 -7.65 16.60 -7.72
CA ARG A 51 -8.61 15.47 -7.58
C ARG A 51 -8.48 14.46 -8.71
N GLY A 52 -8.26 14.91 -9.93
CA GLY A 52 -8.02 14.02 -11.08
C GLY A 52 -6.78 13.15 -10.89
N VAL A 53 -5.68 13.72 -10.39
CA VAL A 53 -4.47 12.96 -10.08
C VAL A 53 -4.70 12.00 -8.90
N LEU A 54 -5.39 12.45 -7.84
CA LEU A 54 -5.74 11.58 -6.71
C LEU A 54 -6.60 10.39 -7.17
N SER A 55 -7.62 10.64 -7.98
CA SER A 55 -8.45 9.57 -8.55
C SER A 55 -7.60 8.58 -9.36
N ARG A 56 -6.64 9.07 -10.16
CA ARG A 56 -5.73 8.19 -10.92
C ARG A 56 -4.91 7.29 -10.00
N VAL A 57 -4.49 7.79 -8.82
CA VAL A 57 -3.78 6.98 -7.81
C VAL A 57 -4.71 5.91 -7.23
N LEU A 58 -5.94 6.27 -6.87
CA LEU A 58 -6.88 5.39 -6.16
C LEU A 58 -7.50 4.30 -7.06
N VAL A 59 -7.52 4.48 -8.39
CA VAL A 59 -7.98 3.45 -9.33
C VAL A 59 -6.83 2.62 -9.91
N ALA A 60 -5.59 2.89 -9.53
CA ALA A 60 -4.45 2.16 -10.06
C ALA A 60 -4.41 0.71 -9.55
N PRO A 61 -4.04 -0.26 -10.39
CA PRO A 61 -3.87 -1.65 -9.94
C PRO A 61 -2.92 -1.79 -8.74
N ALA A 62 -1.87 -0.96 -8.68
CA ALA A 62 -0.93 -0.93 -7.57
C ALA A 62 -1.58 -0.51 -6.22
N PHE A 63 -2.67 0.27 -6.25
CA PHE A 63 -3.46 0.58 -5.06
C PHE A 63 -4.46 -0.52 -4.73
N LEU A 64 -5.25 -0.94 -5.75
CA LEU A 64 -6.37 -1.87 -5.57
C LEU A 64 -5.92 -3.29 -5.23
N PHE A 65 -4.77 -3.71 -5.76
CA PHE A 65 -4.24 -5.06 -5.57
C PHE A 65 -2.90 -5.06 -4.86
N ARG A 66 -2.63 -6.11 -4.14
CA ARG A 66 -1.30 -6.41 -3.58
C ARG A 66 -0.54 -7.23 -4.60
N ILE A 67 0.06 -6.53 -5.57
CA ILE A 67 0.80 -7.15 -6.65
C ILE A 67 2.18 -7.54 -6.12
N GLU A 68 2.53 -8.80 -6.29
CA GLU A 68 3.86 -9.34 -6.05
C GLU A 68 4.47 -9.75 -7.38
N HIS A 69 5.76 -9.50 -7.52
CA HIS A 69 6.48 -9.85 -8.72
C HIS A 69 7.12 -11.23 -8.51
N ALA A 70 6.70 -12.18 -9.33
CA ALA A 70 7.39 -13.46 -9.34
C ALA A 70 8.87 -13.25 -9.72
N PRO A 71 9.82 -13.89 -9.02
CA PRO A 71 11.20 -13.89 -9.45
C PRO A 71 11.32 -14.53 -10.85
N PRO A 72 12.30 -14.12 -11.64
CA PRO A 72 12.49 -14.68 -12.99
C PRO A 72 12.81 -16.18 -12.89
N GLY A 73 12.13 -16.99 -13.72
CA GLY A 73 12.29 -18.44 -13.82
C GLY A 73 11.24 -19.24 -13.07
N ASP A 74 11.31 -20.58 -13.19
CA ASP A 74 10.32 -21.51 -12.62
C ASP A 74 10.60 -21.90 -11.16
N LYS A 75 11.66 -21.37 -10.56
CA LYS A 75 12.02 -21.68 -9.16
C LYS A 75 11.42 -20.68 -8.19
N PRO A 76 10.97 -21.13 -7.02
CA PRO A 76 10.61 -20.21 -5.94
C PRO A 76 11.78 -19.27 -5.65
N GLY A 77 11.48 -18.00 -5.50
CA GLY A 77 12.49 -16.99 -5.17
C GLY A 77 12.00 -16.07 -4.07
N ASP A 78 12.94 -15.30 -3.56
CA ASP A 78 12.67 -14.37 -2.48
C ASP A 78 11.84 -13.17 -2.94
N ILE A 79 10.85 -12.80 -2.17
CA ILE A 79 10.11 -11.54 -2.36
C ILE A 79 10.98 -10.34 -1.94
N SER A 80 10.65 -9.18 -2.47
CA SER A 80 11.33 -7.93 -2.08
C SER A 80 11.03 -7.55 -0.62
N GLY A 81 11.88 -6.71 -0.02
CA GLY A 81 11.61 -6.18 1.32
C GLY A 81 10.29 -5.39 1.41
N TRP A 82 9.88 -4.73 0.34
CA TRP A 82 8.60 -4.00 0.26
C TRP A 82 7.39 -4.94 0.22
N GLU A 83 7.48 -6.03 -0.52
CA GLU A 83 6.45 -7.07 -0.56
C GLU A 83 6.35 -7.78 0.78
N LEU A 84 7.51 -8.09 1.41
CA LEU A 84 7.55 -8.67 2.75
C LEU A 84 6.91 -7.75 3.80
N ALA A 85 7.23 -6.44 3.78
CA ALA A 85 6.60 -5.45 4.65
C ALA A 85 5.08 -5.41 4.46
N THR A 86 4.63 -5.49 3.20
CA THR A 86 3.21 -5.52 2.85
C THR A 86 2.54 -6.79 3.36
N ARG A 87 3.12 -7.97 3.12
CA ARG A 87 2.58 -9.24 3.64
C ARG A 87 2.44 -9.22 5.15
N LEU A 88 3.52 -8.84 5.86
CA LEU A 88 3.55 -8.83 7.31
C LEU A 88 2.49 -7.88 7.90
N SER A 89 2.39 -6.66 7.37
CA SER A 89 1.45 -5.67 7.88
C SER A 89 0.00 -6.02 7.62
N TYR A 90 -0.32 -6.53 6.43
CA TYR A 90 -1.70 -6.96 6.16
C TYR A 90 -2.07 -8.24 6.91
N PHE A 91 -1.13 -9.14 7.13
CA PHE A 91 -1.37 -10.35 7.91
C PHE A 91 -1.67 -10.03 9.38
N LEU A 92 -0.85 -9.18 10.01
CA LEU A 92 -0.99 -8.90 11.44
C LEU A 92 -2.00 -7.77 11.75
N TRP A 93 -2.09 -6.76 10.89
CA TRP A 93 -2.83 -5.53 11.17
C TRP A 93 -3.94 -5.21 10.18
N SER A 94 -4.10 -5.99 9.12
CA SER A 94 -5.05 -5.73 8.01
C SER A 94 -4.92 -4.34 7.39
N THR A 95 -3.74 -3.73 7.48
CA THR A 95 -3.44 -2.39 6.94
C THR A 95 -2.06 -2.34 6.29
N GLY A 96 -1.77 -1.23 5.60
CA GLY A 96 -0.46 -1.02 4.97
C GLY A 96 0.69 -0.92 5.99
N PRO A 97 1.95 -1.12 5.53
CA PRO A 97 3.12 -1.06 6.39
C PRO A 97 3.31 0.34 7.01
N ASP A 98 3.67 0.36 8.28
CA ASP A 98 4.01 1.59 9.00
C ASP A 98 5.39 2.14 8.56
N ASP A 99 5.74 3.31 9.06
CA ASP A 99 6.99 3.99 8.67
C ASP A 99 8.23 3.19 9.07
N GLU A 100 8.18 2.42 10.16
CA GLU A 100 9.32 1.58 10.59
C GLU A 100 9.52 0.39 9.64
N LEU A 101 8.46 -0.33 9.26
CA LEU A 101 8.55 -1.39 8.26
C LEU A 101 9.03 -0.86 6.91
N ARG A 102 8.55 0.32 6.52
CA ARG A 102 8.96 0.98 5.28
C ARG A 102 10.43 1.38 5.31
N ARG A 103 10.91 1.91 6.43
CA ARG A 103 12.32 2.27 6.64
C ARG A 103 13.22 1.04 6.52
N LEU A 104 12.86 -0.08 7.16
CA LEU A 104 13.60 -1.32 7.11
C LEU A 104 13.57 -1.96 5.71
N ALA A 105 12.44 -1.89 5.02
CA ALA A 105 12.33 -2.35 3.63
C ALA A 105 13.23 -1.53 2.70
N ALA A 106 13.25 -0.20 2.86
CA ALA A 106 14.11 0.71 2.09
C ALA A 106 15.59 0.44 2.33
N ALA A 107 15.97 0.12 3.58
CA ALA A 107 17.33 -0.22 3.96
C ALA A 107 17.75 -1.66 3.56
N GLY A 108 16.85 -2.45 2.96
CA GLY A 108 17.11 -3.86 2.62
C GLY A 108 17.25 -4.79 3.84
N GLN A 109 16.93 -4.31 5.04
CA GLN A 109 17.17 -5.02 6.31
C GLN A 109 16.03 -5.97 6.70
N LEU A 110 14.83 -5.77 6.16
CA LEU A 110 13.65 -6.53 6.61
C LEU A 110 13.74 -8.03 6.30
N ARG A 111 14.61 -8.42 5.36
CA ARG A 111 14.85 -9.83 5.00
C ARG A 111 15.81 -10.56 5.97
N ASP A 112 16.48 -9.83 6.85
CA ASP A 112 17.26 -10.47 7.93
C ASP A 112 16.30 -11.14 8.91
N PRO A 113 16.47 -12.46 9.20
CA PRO A 113 15.56 -13.19 10.08
C PRO A 113 15.46 -12.60 11.49
N LYS A 114 16.55 -12.01 12.02
CA LYS A 114 16.55 -11.39 13.35
C LYS A 114 15.73 -10.10 13.35
N VAL A 115 15.88 -9.29 12.30
CA VAL A 115 15.12 -8.05 12.12
C VAL A 115 13.65 -8.39 11.92
N LEU A 116 13.33 -9.34 11.06
CA LEU A 116 11.96 -9.79 10.81
C LEU A 116 11.29 -10.29 12.10
N ALA A 117 11.98 -11.12 12.88
CA ALA A 117 11.46 -11.61 14.16
C ALA A 117 11.22 -10.47 15.16
N ALA A 118 12.13 -9.49 15.25
CA ALA A 118 11.99 -8.33 16.10
C ALA A 118 10.77 -7.48 15.70
N GLN A 119 10.57 -7.25 14.38
CA GLN A 119 9.41 -6.52 13.90
C GLN A 119 8.10 -7.29 14.13
N THR A 120 8.07 -8.59 13.89
CA THR A 120 6.91 -9.43 14.18
C THR A 120 6.53 -9.33 15.67
N LYS A 121 7.51 -9.39 16.57
CA LYS A 121 7.30 -9.24 18.02
C LYS A 121 6.72 -7.88 18.39
N ARG A 122 7.28 -6.79 17.81
CA ARG A 122 6.78 -5.44 17.97
C ARG A 122 5.31 -5.33 17.52
N MET A 123 5.01 -5.90 16.36
CA MET A 123 3.68 -5.81 15.75
C MET A 123 2.62 -6.62 16.51
N ILE A 124 3.00 -7.74 17.11
CA ILE A 124 2.10 -8.53 17.97
C ILE A 124 1.79 -7.78 19.28
N ALA A 125 2.72 -6.97 19.77
CA ALA A 125 2.51 -6.16 20.98
C ALA A 125 1.71 -4.87 20.74
N ASP A 126 1.41 -4.53 19.50
CA ASP A 126 0.64 -3.34 19.11
C ASP A 126 -0.86 -3.64 19.11
N ASP A 127 -1.70 -2.67 19.51
CA ASP A 127 -3.16 -2.83 19.57
C ASP A 127 -3.80 -3.21 18.23
N ARG A 128 -3.17 -2.87 17.10
CA ARG A 128 -3.61 -3.25 15.75
C ARG A 128 -3.65 -4.77 15.52
N ILE A 129 -3.01 -5.58 16.36
CA ILE A 129 -3.08 -7.05 16.31
C ILE A 129 -4.49 -7.60 16.44
N ARG A 130 -5.41 -6.80 17.03
CA ARG A 130 -6.83 -7.15 17.11
C ARG A 130 -7.45 -7.44 15.74
N ALA A 131 -6.93 -6.80 14.68
CA ALA A 131 -7.37 -7.06 13.32
C ALA A 131 -7.14 -8.52 12.92
N LEU A 132 -5.97 -9.09 13.26
CA LEU A 132 -5.72 -10.52 13.02
C LEU A 132 -6.71 -11.41 13.77
N ALA A 133 -6.97 -11.13 15.05
CA ALA A 133 -7.91 -11.93 15.84
C ALA A 133 -9.32 -11.89 15.26
N ILE A 134 -9.78 -10.72 14.84
CA ILE A 134 -11.11 -10.52 14.23
C ILE A 134 -11.18 -11.21 12.87
N GLU A 135 -10.27 -10.88 11.95
CA GLU A 135 -10.33 -11.37 10.57
C GLU A 135 -10.08 -12.89 10.50
N PHE A 136 -9.06 -13.38 11.20
CA PHE A 136 -8.76 -14.80 11.23
C PHE A 136 -9.84 -15.57 12.01
N GLY A 137 -10.22 -15.11 13.21
CA GLY A 137 -11.18 -15.79 14.07
C GLY A 137 -12.56 -15.90 13.41
N THR A 138 -13.07 -14.81 12.86
CA THR A 138 -14.39 -14.81 12.19
C THR A 138 -14.40 -15.65 10.92
N GLN A 139 -13.30 -15.71 10.19
CA GLN A 139 -13.20 -16.55 9.00
C GLN A 139 -13.02 -18.03 9.35
N TRP A 140 -12.16 -18.34 10.33
CA TRP A 140 -11.91 -19.72 10.76
C TRP A 140 -13.15 -20.37 11.40
N LEU A 141 -13.87 -19.60 12.23
CA LEU A 141 -15.11 -20.06 12.88
C LEU A 141 -16.34 -20.00 11.96
N HIS A 142 -16.21 -19.50 10.74
CA HIS A 142 -17.30 -19.30 9.76
C HIS A 142 -18.44 -18.43 10.32
N VAL A 143 -18.16 -17.51 11.24
CA VAL A 143 -19.17 -16.63 11.85
C VAL A 143 -19.35 -15.31 11.09
N ARG A 144 -18.56 -15.06 10.07
CA ARG A 144 -18.75 -13.90 9.19
C ARG A 144 -20.05 -14.06 8.42
N GLY A 145 -21.01 -13.15 8.60
CA GLY A 145 -22.34 -13.25 8.01
C GLY A 145 -23.33 -14.11 8.81
N PHE A 146 -23.02 -14.44 10.07
CA PHE A 146 -23.92 -15.21 10.94
C PHE A 146 -25.32 -14.60 11.02
N ASP A 147 -25.42 -13.27 11.03
CA ASP A 147 -26.70 -12.54 11.04
C ASP A 147 -27.49 -12.68 9.70
N GLU A 148 -26.83 -13.11 8.63
CA GLU A 148 -27.44 -13.34 7.32
C GLU A 148 -27.92 -14.79 7.15
N LEU A 149 -27.50 -15.70 8.04
CA LEU A 149 -27.95 -17.09 8.04
C LEU A 149 -29.39 -17.16 8.57
N LYS A 150 -30.36 -16.93 7.68
CA LYS A 150 -31.77 -17.24 7.94
C LYS A 150 -31.93 -18.74 7.81
N GLU A 151 -31.53 -19.49 8.83
CA GLU A 151 -32.06 -20.85 8.96
C GLU A 151 -33.54 -20.77 9.27
N LYS A 152 -34.34 -21.04 8.26
CA LYS A 152 -35.74 -21.49 8.48
C LYS A 152 -35.65 -22.95 8.91
N ASN A 153 -35.75 -23.21 10.19
CA ASN A 153 -36.25 -24.49 10.66
C ASN A 153 -37.74 -24.63 10.29
#